data_8d2b9740eaa8136102b368376b19de4c
#
_entry.id   8d2b9740eaa8136102b368376b19de4c
#
_cell.length_a   1.000
_cell.length_b   1.000
_cell.length_c   1.000
_cell.angle_alpha   90.00
_cell.angle_beta   90.00
_cell.angle_gamma   90.00
#
_symmetry.space_group_name_H-M   'P 1'
#
loop_
_entity.id
_entity.type
_entity.pdbx_description
1 polymer ?
#
loop_
_entity_poly.entity_id
_entity_poly.type
_entity_poly.pdbx_seq_one_letter_code
_entity_poly.pdbx_strand_id
1 'polypeptide(L)'
;MKDNIKNTYLAADFGGGSGRIIAGSLLHGKLELEEVHRFSNRQVKLGNHVYWDFPALFEDMKTGLKLAAQKGYTVKGIGIDTWGVDFGLIDKNGNLLSNPICYRDARTDGMPAKVFKVLDEQQHYTTTGIQVMAINTLFQLYSMKQNRDPQLEIAHQLLFMPDLFSYFLTGIANNEYCIASTSELLDAKRRRSE
;
A
#
# COMPACT_ATOMS: atom_id res chain seq x y z
N MET A 1 28.01 33.08 8.35
CA MET A 1 28.07 31.74 7.84
C MET A 1 26.65 31.38 7.39
N LYS A 2 26.40 31.16 6.10
CA LYS A 2 25.10 30.65 5.65
C LYS A 2 25.05 29.21 6.14
N ASP A 3 24.22 28.93 7.15
CA ASP A 3 23.92 27.58 7.56
C ASP A 3 23.46 26.82 6.31
N ASN A 4 24.23 25.79 5.95
CA ASN A 4 23.87 24.87 4.87
C ASN A 4 22.64 24.08 5.33
N ILE A 5 21.46 24.68 5.16
CA ILE A 5 20.19 24.02 5.47
C ILE A 5 20.12 22.79 4.59
N LYS A 6 20.31 21.64 5.20
CA LYS A 6 20.29 20.34 4.53
C LYS A 6 18.85 20.01 4.18
N ASN A 7 18.49 20.17 2.89
CA ASN A 7 17.20 19.69 2.41
C ASN A 7 17.15 18.17 2.51
N THR A 8 16.22 17.67 3.26
CA THR A 8 16.07 16.23 3.54
C THR A 8 14.71 15.75 3.06
N TYR A 9 14.68 14.59 2.44
CA TYR A 9 13.46 13.87 2.09
C TYR A 9 13.39 12.61 2.95
N LEU A 10 12.19 12.25 3.38
CA LEU A 10 11.97 11.03 4.15
C LEU A 10 11.37 9.97 3.23
N ALA A 11 11.87 8.75 3.32
CA ALA A 11 11.29 7.57 2.71
C ALA A 11 10.74 6.68 3.83
N ALA A 12 9.44 6.40 3.78
CA ALA A 12 8.79 5.36 4.57
C ALA A 12 8.72 4.09 3.71
N ASP A 13 9.62 3.15 3.95
CA ASP A 13 9.80 1.92 3.17
C ASP A 13 9.27 0.73 3.98
N PHE A 14 8.11 0.21 3.57
CA PHE A 14 7.44 -0.91 4.23
C PHE A 14 7.62 -2.20 3.42
N GLY A 15 8.48 -3.07 3.89
CA GLY A 15 8.60 -4.42 3.35
C GLY A 15 7.66 -5.42 4.02
N GLY A 16 7.55 -6.63 3.47
CA GLY A 16 6.68 -7.69 4.00
C GLY A 16 7.04 -8.24 5.39
N GLY A 17 8.22 -7.92 5.94
CA GLY A 17 8.67 -8.37 7.27
C GLY A 17 9.16 -7.25 8.18
N SER A 18 9.53 -6.10 7.64
CA SER A 18 9.96 -4.93 8.42
C SER A 18 9.73 -3.65 7.63
N GLY A 19 9.59 -2.54 8.35
CA GLY A 19 9.55 -1.21 7.78
C GLY A 19 10.67 -0.33 8.35
N ARG A 20 10.92 0.79 7.67
CA ARG A 20 11.93 1.77 8.10
C ARG A 20 11.60 3.16 7.60
N ILE A 21 12.06 4.14 8.35
CA ILE A 21 12.09 5.53 7.92
C ILE A 21 13.53 5.90 7.63
N ILE A 22 13.79 6.36 6.42
CA ILE A 22 15.12 6.74 5.94
C ILE A 22 15.10 8.23 5.63
N ALA A 23 16.08 8.96 6.14
CA ALA A 23 16.34 10.35 5.76
C ALA A 23 17.37 10.37 4.63
N GLY A 24 17.01 10.97 3.51
CA GLY A 24 17.86 11.14 2.35
C GLY A 24 18.15 12.61 2.06
N SER A 25 19.43 12.95 1.85
CA SER A 25 19.84 14.32 1.52
C SER A 25 20.88 14.30 0.42
N LEU A 26 20.80 15.26 -0.49
CA LEU A 26 21.80 15.44 -1.54
C LEU A 26 22.83 16.51 -1.09
N LEU A 27 24.06 16.11 -0.84
CA LEU A 27 25.17 16.98 -0.46
C LEU A 27 26.32 16.85 -1.47
N HIS A 28 26.71 17.99 -2.04
CA HIS A 28 27.83 18.04 -3.00
C HIS A 28 27.71 17.00 -4.14
N GLY A 29 26.46 16.76 -4.62
CA GLY A 29 26.17 15.79 -5.68
C GLY A 29 26.17 14.32 -5.21
N LYS A 30 26.32 14.06 -3.92
CA LYS A 30 26.24 12.71 -3.33
C LYS A 30 24.97 12.55 -2.50
N LEU A 31 24.30 11.41 -2.66
CA LEU A 31 23.16 11.04 -1.83
C LEU A 31 23.68 10.46 -0.50
N GLU A 32 23.29 11.10 0.59
CA GLU A 32 23.51 10.61 1.95
C GLU A 32 22.22 10.04 2.49
N LEU A 33 22.25 8.82 3.02
CA LEU A 33 21.13 8.12 3.60
C LEU A 33 21.38 7.81 5.07
N GLU A 34 20.38 8.01 5.90
CA GLU A 34 20.40 7.66 7.31
C GLU A 34 19.12 6.93 7.68
N GLU A 35 19.23 5.72 8.25
CA GLU A 35 18.10 5.03 8.83
C GLU A 35 17.72 5.69 10.15
N VAL A 36 16.54 6.30 10.19
CA VAL A 36 16.04 7.04 11.36
C VAL A 36 15.31 6.13 12.32
N HIS A 37 14.54 5.18 11.78
CA HIS A 37 13.73 4.26 12.57
C HIS A 37 13.52 2.96 11.80
N ARG A 38 13.54 1.84 12.51
CA ARG A 38 13.21 0.52 11.98
C ARG A 38 12.22 -0.18 12.89
N PHE A 39 11.27 -0.88 12.29
CA PHE A 39 10.22 -1.59 13.02
C PHE A 39 9.85 -2.90 12.33
N SER A 40 9.18 -3.79 13.05
CA SER A 40 8.68 -5.06 12.51
C SER A 40 7.33 -4.85 11.84
N ASN A 41 7.15 -5.40 10.64
CA ASN A 41 5.85 -5.48 10.02
C ASN A 41 5.16 -6.77 10.47
N ARG A 42 4.14 -6.64 11.31
CA ARG A 42 3.45 -7.79 11.93
C ARG A 42 2.22 -8.18 11.13
N GLN A 43 2.12 -9.47 10.90
CA GLN A 43 0.89 -10.10 10.43
C GLN A 43 0.16 -10.70 11.62
N VAL A 44 -1.15 -10.46 11.71
CA VAL A 44 -1.97 -10.90 12.84
C VAL A 44 -3.04 -11.85 12.32
N LYS A 45 -3.05 -13.09 12.82
CA LYS A 45 -4.12 -14.04 12.53
C LYS A 45 -5.30 -13.79 13.48
N LEU A 46 -6.45 -13.43 12.93
CA LEU A 46 -7.71 -13.28 13.65
C LEU A 46 -8.79 -14.13 12.97
N GLY A 47 -9.30 -15.11 13.70
CA GLY A 47 -10.27 -16.07 13.13
C GLY A 47 -9.66 -16.82 11.93
N ASN A 48 -10.30 -16.71 10.80
CA ASN A 48 -9.91 -17.40 9.57
C ASN A 48 -8.96 -16.61 8.68
N HIS A 49 -8.67 -15.34 9.00
CA HIS A 49 -7.90 -14.44 8.16
C HIS A 49 -6.58 -13.98 8.79
N VAL A 50 -5.65 -13.61 7.93
CA VAL A 50 -4.37 -12.98 8.29
C VAL A 50 -4.44 -11.52 7.87
N TYR A 51 -4.25 -10.61 8.82
CA TYR A 51 -4.31 -9.17 8.62
C TYR A 51 -2.94 -8.52 8.75
N TRP A 52 -2.77 -7.39 8.09
CA TRP A 52 -1.75 -6.43 8.47
C TRP A 52 -2.24 -5.62 9.67
N ASP A 53 -1.39 -5.44 10.67
CA ASP A 53 -1.68 -4.53 11.79
C ASP A 53 -1.47 -3.08 11.34
N PHE A 54 -2.38 -2.59 10.50
CA PHE A 54 -2.27 -1.26 9.91
C PHE A 54 -2.18 -0.14 10.95
N PRO A 55 -2.97 -0.13 12.04
CA PRO A 55 -2.83 0.89 13.08
C PRO A 55 -1.44 0.92 13.70
N ALA A 56 -0.85 -0.24 14.01
CA ALA A 56 0.49 -0.31 14.56
C ALA A 56 1.55 0.18 13.56
N LEU A 57 1.43 -0.21 12.29
CA LEU A 57 2.34 0.26 11.22
C LEU A 57 2.26 1.78 11.05
N PHE A 58 1.07 2.36 11.14
CA PHE A 58 0.87 3.80 11.05
C PHE A 58 1.48 4.54 12.26
N GLU A 59 1.37 3.98 13.47
CA GLU A 59 2.03 4.53 14.67
C GLU A 59 3.56 4.44 14.56
N ASP A 60 4.10 3.33 14.06
CA ASP A 60 5.53 3.17 13.82
C ASP A 60 6.05 4.19 12.81
N MET A 61 5.31 4.42 11.72
CA MET A 61 5.63 5.47 10.75
C MET A 61 5.66 6.85 11.43
N LYS A 62 4.62 7.22 12.18
CA LYS A 62 4.58 8.50 12.90
C LYS A 62 5.73 8.64 13.91
N THR A 63 6.12 7.55 14.56
CA THR A 63 7.27 7.52 15.45
C THR A 63 8.55 7.87 14.70
N GLY A 64 8.79 7.26 13.54
CA GLY A 64 9.93 7.58 12.70
C GLY A 64 9.95 9.01 12.20
N LEU A 65 8.78 9.56 11.83
CA LEU A 65 8.65 10.97 11.43
C LEU A 65 8.98 11.93 12.60
N LYS A 66 8.52 11.63 13.82
CA LYS A 66 8.86 12.38 15.02
C LYS A 66 10.35 12.35 15.33
N LEU A 67 10.98 11.16 15.21
CA LEU A 67 12.43 11.01 15.41
C LEU A 67 13.22 11.81 14.36
N ALA A 68 12.79 11.84 13.11
CA ALA A 68 13.41 12.67 12.08
C ALA A 68 13.31 14.16 12.43
N ALA A 69 12.17 14.63 12.90
CA ALA A 69 11.99 16.01 13.33
C ALA A 69 12.91 16.36 14.52
N GLN A 70 13.07 15.46 15.49
CA GLN A 70 13.97 15.65 16.64
C GLN A 70 15.45 15.74 16.24
N LYS A 71 15.85 15.10 15.13
CA LYS A 71 17.22 15.21 14.58
C LYS A 71 17.51 16.55 13.89
N GLY A 72 16.51 17.43 13.78
CA GLY A 72 16.67 18.77 13.22
C GLY A 72 16.71 18.81 11.68
N TYR A 73 16.22 17.77 10.99
CA TYR A 73 16.14 17.80 9.53
C TYR A 73 15.13 18.84 9.03
N THR A 74 15.50 19.53 7.98
CA THR A 74 14.55 20.35 7.21
C THR A 74 13.88 19.47 6.16
N VAL A 75 12.80 18.80 6.57
CA VAL A 75 12.06 17.86 5.70
C VAL A 75 11.32 18.62 4.61
N LYS A 76 11.56 18.25 3.34
CA LYS A 76 10.95 18.84 2.14
C LYS A 76 9.84 17.98 1.54
N GLY A 77 9.82 16.69 1.84
CA GLY A 77 8.83 15.77 1.36
C GLY A 77 8.97 14.40 1.99
N ILE A 78 7.90 13.62 1.89
CA ILE A 78 7.83 12.24 2.36
C ILE A 78 7.35 11.39 1.19
N GLY A 79 8.10 10.34 0.86
CA GLY A 79 7.67 9.27 -0.04
C GLY A 79 7.30 8.04 0.77
N ILE A 80 6.26 7.34 0.34
CA ILE A 80 5.80 6.09 0.97
C ILE A 80 5.85 4.99 -0.07
N ASP A 81 6.56 3.91 0.24
CA ASP A 81 6.63 2.71 -0.56
C ASP A 81 6.23 1.50 0.28
N THR A 82 5.50 0.56 -0.32
CA THR A 82 5.04 -0.66 0.34
C THR A 82 5.07 -1.84 -0.63
N TRP A 83 4.66 -3.01 -0.15
CA TRP A 83 4.33 -4.15 -1.03
C TRP A 83 3.08 -3.84 -1.86
N GLY A 84 2.95 -4.52 -3.01
CA GLY A 84 1.80 -4.41 -3.90
C GLY A 84 0.57 -5.23 -3.47
N VAL A 85 -0.45 -5.17 -4.26
CA VAL A 85 -1.68 -5.98 -4.30
C VAL A 85 -2.66 -5.82 -3.14
N ASP A 86 -2.21 -5.44 -1.94
CA ASP A 86 -3.07 -5.28 -0.77
C ASP A 86 -3.66 -3.87 -0.68
N PHE A 87 -4.82 -3.79 -0.04
CA PHE A 87 -5.62 -2.57 0.02
C PHE A 87 -6.42 -2.49 1.32
N GLY A 88 -6.82 -1.28 1.66
CA GLY A 88 -7.87 -1.00 2.64
C GLY A 88 -9.12 -0.43 1.97
N LEU A 89 -10.27 -0.67 2.57
CA LEU A 89 -11.56 -0.11 2.16
C LEU A 89 -11.97 1.01 3.10
N ILE A 90 -12.34 2.15 2.53
CA ILE A 90 -12.75 3.36 3.26
C ILE A 90 -14.25 3.57 3.04
N ASP A 91 -14.99 3.90 4.10
CA ASP A 91 -16.38 4.27 4.01
C ASP A 91 -16.56 5.75 3.54
N LYS A 92 -17.81 6.16 3.32
CA LYS A 92 -18.13 7.54 2.93
C LYS A 92 -17.77 8.62 3.96
N ASN A 93 -17.51 8.21 5.20
CA ASN A 93 -17.14 9.12 6.29
C ASN A 93 -15.61 9.17 6.47
N GLY A 94 -14.86 8.42 5.67
CA GLY A 94 -13.40 8.36 5.73
C GLY A 94 -12.84 7.36 6.73
N ASN A 95 -13.66 6.45 7.26
CA ASN A 95 -13.20 5.44 8.20
C ASN A 95 -12.70 4.20 7.47
N LEU A 96 -11.62 3.60 7.97
CA LEU A 96 -11.16 2.28 7.54
C LEU A 96 -12.14 1.22 8.03
N LEU A 97 -12.70 0.42 7.12
CA LEU A 97 -13.72 -0.58 7.43
C LEU A 97 -13.15 -1.77 8.22
N SER A 98 -11.95 -2.19 7.87
CA SER A 98 -11.20 -3.21 8.62
C SER A 98 -9.70 -3.07 8.35
N ASN A 99 -8.89 -3.75 9.15
CA ASN A 99 -7.48 -3.92 8.80
C ASN A 99 -7.34 -4.60 7.43
N PRO A 100 -6.41 -4.15 6.56
CA PRO A 100 -6.12 -4.83 5.30
C PRO A 100 -5.78 -6.30 5.51
N ILE A 101 -6.38 -7.17 4.71
CA ILE A 101 -6.06 -8.60 4.73
C ILE A 101 -4.76 -8.81 3.96
N CYS A 102 -3.85 -9.58 4.55
CA CYS A 102 -2.54 -9.87 3.97
C CYS A 102 -2.67 -10.73 2.71
N TYR A 103 -1.88 -10.46 1.69
CA TYR A 103 -1.83 -11.25 0.45
C TYR A 103 -1.46 -12.74 0.66
N ARG A 104 -0.93 -13.08 1.84
CA ARG A 104 -0.63 -14.47 2.24
C ARG A 104 -1.83 -15.20 2.86
N ASP A 105 -2.98 -14.54 2.94
CA ASP A 105 -4.22 -15.16 3.41
C ASP A 105 -4.72 -16.19 2.42
N ALA A 106 -5.21 -17.33 2.91
CA ALA A 106 -5.70 -18.42 2.08
C ALA A 106 -7.01 -18.10 1.35
N ARG A 107 -7.62 -16.92 1.57
CA ARG A 107 -8.91 -16.54 0.95
C ARG A 107 -8.88 -16.54 -0.58
N THR A 108 -7.70 -16.43 -1.17
CA THR A 108 -7.52 -16.38 -2.62
C THR A 108 -7.17 -17.75 -3.23
N ASP A 109 -7.05 -18.80 -2.42
CA ASP A 109 -6.76 -20.14 -2.89
C ASP A 109 -7.83 -20.60 -3.88
N GLY A 110 -7.40 -21.00 -5.09
CA GLY A 110 -8.27 -21.44 -6.17
C GLY A 110 -9.12 -20.34 -6.83
N MET A 111 -8.97 -19.06 -6.45
CA MET A 111 -9.73 -17.95 -7.04
C MET A 111 -9.39 -17.71 -8.52
N PRO A 112 -8.11 -17.79 -8.98
CA PRO A 112 -7.82 -17.66 -10.41
C PRO A 112 -8.62 -18.63 -11.27
N ALA A 113 -8.67 -19.90 -10.89
CA ALA A 113 -9.45 -20.91 -11.63
C ALA A 113 -10.97 -20.64 -11.64
N LYS A 114 -11.50 -19.94 -10.64
CA LYS A 114 -12.91 -19.53 -10.61
C LYS A 114 -13.15 -18.30 -11.48
N VAL A 115 -12.25 -17.33 -11.45
CA VAL A 115 -12.34 -16.10 -12.26
C VAL A 115 -12.26 -16.45 -13.75
N PHE A 116 -11.33 -17.30 -14.14
CA PHE A 116 -11.15 -17.68 -15.55
C PHE A 116 -12.17 -18.68 -16.10
N LYS A 117 -13.19 -19.05 -15.30
CA LYS A 117 -14.42 -19.65 -15.85
C LYS A 117 -15.39 -18.64 -16.46
N VAL A 118 -15.26 -17.36 -16.09
CA VAL A 118 -16.15 -16.27 -16.53
C VAL A 118 -15.42 -15.16 -17.28
N LEU A 119 -14.10 -15.13 -17.23
CA LEU A 119 -13.23 -14.20 -17.90
C LEU A 119 -12.21 -14.96 -18.74
N ASP A 120 -12.00 -14.54 -19.99
CA ASP A 120 -10.96 -15.15 -20.84
C ASP A 120 -9.57 -14.73 -20.33
N GLU A 121 -8.75 -15.73 -19.96
CA GLU A 121 -7.43 -15.52 -19.36
C GLU A 121 -6.46 -14.81 -20.33
N GLN A 122 -6.49 -15.20 -21.60
CA GLN A 122 -5.62 -14.62 -22.63
C GLN A 122 -5.99 -13.16 -22.90
N GLN A 123 -7.28 -12.87 -22.99
CA GLN A 123 -7.77 -11.49 -23.15
C GLN A 123 -7.43 -10.65 -21.92
N HIS A 124 -7.60 -11.20 -20.73
CA HIS A 124 -7.25 -10.52 -19.47
C HIS A 124 -5.77 -10.16 -19.45
N TYR A 125 -4.88 -11.11 -19.71
CA TYR A 125 -3.44 -10.85 -19.77
C TYR A 125 -3.09 -9.81 -20.85
N THR A 126 -3.70 -9.90 -22.03
CA THR A 126 -3.47 -8.93 -23.11
C THR A 126 -3.90 -7.51 -22.71
N THR A 127 -4.92 -7.40 -21.87
CA THR A 127 -5.44 -6.10 -21.38
C THR A 127 -4.57 -5.54 -20.26
N THR A 128 -4.26 -6.36 -19.26
CA THR A 128 -3.58 -5.89 -18.04
C THR A 128 -2.06 -5.90 -18.14
N GLY A 129 -1.49 -6.82 -18.90
CA GLY A 129 -0.04 -7.03 -19.00
C GLY A 129 0.61 -7.60 -17.74
N ILE A 130 -0.17 -8.03 -16.76
CA ILE A 130 0.31 -8.47 -15.45
C ILE A 130 0.29 -9.98 -15.36
N GLN A 131 1.34 -10.57 -14.77
CA GLN A 131 1.40 -11.99 -14.47
C GLN A 131 0.28 -12.39 -13.50
N VAL A 132 -0.46 -13.43 -13.85
CA VAL A 132 -1.51 -13.99 -12.99
C VAL A 132 -0.90 -14.63 -11.75
N MET A 133 -1.23 -14.08 -10.59
CA MET A 133 -0.88 -14.64 -9.29
C MET A 133 -2.10 -14.57 -8.37
N ALA A 134 -2.37 -15.64 -7.63
CA ALA A 134 -3.54 -15.70 -6.74
C ALA A 134 -3.62 -14.55 -5.71
N ILE A 135 -2.47 -13.95 -5.39
CA ILE A 135 -2.36 -12.83 -4.44
C ILE A 135 -2.85 -11.49 -5.01
N ASN A 136 -3.01 -11.35 -6.34
CA ASN A 136 -3.34 -10.08 -6.95
C ASN A 136 -4.73 -9.57 -6.52
N THR A 137 -4.91 -8.27 -6.53
CA THR A 137 -6.10 -7.59 -5.99
C THR A 137 -7.41 -8.09 -6.60
N LEU A 138 -7.40 -8.37 -7.91
CA LEU A 138 -8.57 -8.94 -8.59
C LEU A 138 -9.11 -10.17 -7.87
N PHE A 139 -8.23 -11.12 -7.53
CA PHE A 139 -8.65 -12.38 -6.88
C PHE A 139 -9.05 -12.16 -5.42
N GLN A 140 -8.44 -11.20 -4.75
CA GLN A 140 -8.85 -10.79 -3.41
C GLN A 140 -10.28 -10.21 -3.41
N LEU A 141 -10.59 -9.30 -4.32
CA LEU A 141 -11.93 -8.72 -4.47
C LEU A 141 -12.95 -9.78 -4.92
N TYR A 142 -12.55 -10.67 -5.83
CA TYR A 142 -13.42 -11.76 -6.27
C TYR A 142 -13.76 -12.71 -5.11
N SER A 143 -12.79 -13.01 -4.23
CA SER A 143 -13.03 -13.78 -3.01
C SER A 143 -14.03 -13.08 -2.10
N MET A 144 -13.90 -11.78 -1.86
CA MET A 144 -14.86 -11.00 -1.07
C MET A 144 -16.27 -11.07 -1.68
N LYS A 145 -16.37 -10.92 -3.00
CA LYS A 145 -17.65 -11.05 -3.73
C LYS A 145 -18.28 -12.44 -3.56
N GLN A 146 -17.48 -13.50 -3.72
CA GLN A 146 -17.95 -14.89 -3.56
C GLN A 146 -18.47 -15.17 -2.15
N ASN A 147 -17.82 -14.60 -1.15
CA ASN A 147 -18.19 -14.75 0.25
C ASN A 147 -19.26 -13.75 0.71
N ARG A 148 -19.78 -12.91 -0.18
CA ARG A 148 -20.77 -11.86 0.11
C ARG A 148 -20.30 -10.96 1.26
N ASP A 149 -19.04 -10.57 1.22
CA ASP A 149 -18.46 -9.70 2.24
C ASP A 149 -19.19 -8.35 2.25
N PRO A 150 -19.83 -7.98 3.38
CA PRO A 150 -20.63 -6.75 3.45
C PRO A 150 -19.80 -5.49 3.28
N GLN A 151 -18.48 -5.56 3.44
CA GLN A 151 -17.60 -4.40 3.21
C GLN A 151 -17.67 -3.89 1.77
N LEU A 152 -17.94 -4.77 0.78
CA LEU A 152 -18.08 -4.34 -0.62
C LEU A 152 -19.31 -3.46 -0.87
N GLU A 153 -20.36 -3.57 -0.03
CA GLU A 153 -21.57 -2.78 -0.17
C GLU A 153 -21.44 -1.39 0.48
N ILE A 154 -20.64 -1.29 1.54
CA ILE A 154 -20.48 -0.05 2.31
C ILE A 154 -19.19 0.70 1.98
N ALA A 155 -18.26 0.08 1.27
CA ALA A 155 -17.04 0.72 0.81
C ALA A 155 -17.37 1.86 -0.16
N HIS A 156 -16.77 3.02 0.11
CA HIS A 156 -16.81 4.17 -0.80
C HIS A 156 -15.59 4.20 -1.70
N GLN A 157 -14.44 3.77 -1.19
CA GLN A 157 -13.18 3.81 -1.90
C GLN A 157 -12.25 2.66 -1.49
N LEU A 158 -11.49 2.15 -2.46
CA LEU A 158 -10.37 1.25 -2.25
C LEU A 158 -9.09 2.09 -2.32
N LEU A 159 -8.19 1.92 -1.35
CA LEU A 159 -6.85 2.53 -1.36
C LEU A 159 -5.81 1.42 -1.21
N PHE A 160 -4.83 1.41 -2.12
CA PHE A 160 -3.68 0.52 -1.99
C PHE A 160 -2.83 0.90 -0.78
N MET A 161 -2.00 -0.01 -0.29
CA MET A 161 -1.29 0.20 0.97
C MET A 161 -0.53 1.53 1.07
N PRO A 162 0.29 1.98 0.09
CA PRO A 162 0.99 3.26 0.20
C PRO A 162 0.02 4.44 0.16
N ASP A 163 -1.07 4.31 -0.60
CA ASP A 163 -2.11 5.34 -0.70
C ASP A 163 -2.93 5.44 0.58
N LEU A 164 -3.15 4.31 1.26
CA LEU A 164 -3.84 4.25 2.55
C LEU A 164 -3.03 4.99 3.64
N PHE A 165 -1.71 4.78 3.69
CA PHE A 165 -0.83 5.56 4.58
C PHE A 165 -0.86 7.05 4.24
N SER A 166 -0.77 7.38 2.96
CA SER A 166 -0.83 8.77 2.49
C SER A 166 -2.16 9.42 2.85
N TYR A 167 -3.27 8.70 2.69
CA TYR A 167 -4.60 9.16 3.06
C TYR A 167 -4.70 9.53 4.54
N PHE A 168 -4.25 8.66 5.44
CA PHE A 168 -4.31 8.94 6.88
C PHE A 168 -3.32 10.02 7.36
N LEU A 169 -2.32 10.37 6.55
CA LEU A 169 -1.47 11.53 6.80
C LEU A 169 -2.06 12.85 6.32
N THR A 170 -2.77 12.83 5.19
CA THR A 170 -3.14 14.06 4.46
C THR A 170 -4.64 14.33 4.40
N GLY A 171 -5.47 13.32 4.60
CA GLY A 171 -6.91 13.37 4.36
C GLY A 171 -7.29 13.33 2.87
N ILE A 172 -6.32 13.19 1.96
CA ILE A 172 -6.57 13.17 0.51
C ILE A 172 -6.50 11.74 0.01
N ALA A 173 -7.62 11.23 -0.50
CA ALA A 173 -7.72 9.91 -1.07
C ALA A 173 -7.35 9.95 -2.57
N ASN A 174 -6.34 9.18 -2.94
CA ASN A 174 -5.87 9.02 -4.31
C ASN A 174 -5.26 7.63 -4.45
N ASN A 175 -5.29 7.04 -5.64
CA ASN A 175 -4.56 5.83 -5.95
C ASN A 175 -3.43 6.15 -6.93
N GLU A 176 -2.21 5.81 -6.56
CA GLU A 176 -1.03 5.99 -7.41
C GLU A 176 -1.00 4.88 -8.48
N TYR A 177 -0.63 5.26 -9.70
CA TYR A 177 -0.74 4.38 -10.87
C TYR A 177 0.19 3.15 -10.80
N CYS A 178 1.43 3.31 -10.35
CA CYS A 178 2.40 2.19 -10.29
C CYS A 178 1.92 1.09 -9.36
N ILE A 179 1.46 1.47 -8.14
CA ILE A 179 0.95 0.46 -7.21
C ILE A 179 -0.36 -0.14 -7.70
N ALA A 180 -1.25 0.68 -8.28
CA ALA A 180 -2.50 0.21 -8.83
C ALA A 180 -2.31 -0.76 -10.01
N SER A 181 -1.23 -0.64 -10.77
CA SER A 181 -0.93 -1.55 -11.88
C SER A 181 -0.70 -2.99 -11.44
N THR A 182 -0.32 -3.23 -10.17
CA THR A 182 -0.14 -4.59 -9.62
C THR A 182 -1.44 -5.34 -9.39
N SER A 183 -2.58 -4.65 -9.50
CA SER A 183 -3.89 -5.16 -9.09
C SER A 183 -4.55 -6.13 -10.06
N GLU A 184 -4.12 -6.18 -11.31
CA GLU A 184 -4.84 -6.80 -12.45
C GLU A 184 -6.20 -6.14 -12.75
N LEU A 185 -6.41 -4.88 -12.37
CA LEU A 185 -7.66 -4.16 -12.59
C LEU A 185 -7.51 -3.03 -13.62
N LEU A 186 -6.29 -2.74 -14.07
CA LEU A 186 -6.03 -1.64 -15.01
C LEU A 186 -5.75 -2.15 -16.43
N ASP A 187 -6.23 -1.41 -17.41
CA ASP A 187 -5.84 -1.57 -18.81
C ASP A 187 -4.46 -0.94 -19.03
N ALA A 188 -3.46 -1.74 -19.38
CA ALA A 188 -2.08 -1.30 -19.60
C ALA A 188 -1.94 -0.27 -20.73
N LYS A 189 -2.88 -0.20 -21.67
CA LYS A 189 -2.88 0.72 -22.82
C LYS A 189 -3.60 2.03 -22.49
N ARG A 190 -4.58 2.01 -21.61
CA ARG A 190 -5.36 3.18 -21.19
C ARG A 190 -4.73 3.79 -19.95
N ARG A 191 -3.79 4.72 -20.14
CA ARG A 191 -3.09 5.41 -19.04
C ARG A 191 -3.96 6.42 -18.28
N ARG A 192 -5.27 6.46 -18.49
CA ARG A 192 -6.22 7.34 -17.79
C ARG A 192 -7.47 6.55 -17.46
N SER A 193 -7.89 6.59 -16.20
CA SER A 193 -9.30 6.38 -15.87
C SER A 193 -10.09 7.51 -16.51
N GLU A 194 -11.02 7.21 -17.37
CA GLU A 194 -12.09 8.14 -17.75
C GLU A 194 -12.99 8.39 -16.56
#